data_a7d9b53ac8a8110796ef5f7200b25d9c
#
_entry.id   a7d9b53ac8a8110796ef5f7200b25d9c
#
_cell.length_a   1.000
_cell.length_b   1.000
_cell.length_c   1.000
_cell.angle_alpha   90.00
_cell.angle_beta   90.00
_cell.angle_gamma   90.00
#
_symmetry.space_group_name_H-M   'P 1'
#
loop_
_entity.id
_entity.type
_entity.pdbx_description
1 polymer ?
#
loop_
_entity_poly.entity_id
_entity_poly.type
_entity_poly.pdbx_seq_one_letter_code
_entity_poly.pdbx_strand_id
1 'polypeptide(L)'
;MDHAAARRQAGRSIAAAARRMMETMGEITKCAGPGLRERLRHVYWVGGGSGAGKPTIARRLVDRHGLRLYATDGVMADHASRSTPADSPFLSEFAAMDMDERWVSRSPEAMLEMFHWFRGEGFGLIVDDLLRLPARPAVIAEGFRLLPHLVGPLLAVPGHAVWLLPTPGFRRAAFDSRGSLREIAR
;
A
#
# COMPACT_ATOMS: atom_id res chain seq x y z
N MET A 1 -33.36 8.05 14.71
CA MET A 1 -32.35 7.22 14.03
C MET A 1 -31.48 6.56 15.08
N ASP A 2 -31.43 5.21 15.08
CA ASP A 2 -30.80 4.44 16.16
C ASP A 2 -29.27 4.42 16.01
N HIS A 3 -28.60 5.35 16.72
CA HIS A 3 -27.14 5.43 16.77
C HIS A 3 -26.49 4.17 17.37
N ALA A 4 -27.22 3.38 18.16
CA ALA A 4 -26.73 2.14 18.73
C ALA A 4 -26.69 1.00 17.71
N ALA A 5 -27.64 0.95 16.77
CA ALA A 5 -27.63 -0.01 15.67
C ALA A 5 -26.51 0.29 14.68
N ALA A 6 -26.29 1.57 14.34
CA ALA A 6 -25.18 2.00 13.48
C ALA A 6 -23.79 1.65 14.07
N ARG A 7 -23.59 1.88 15.38
CA ARG A 7 -22.35 1.49 16.08
C ARG A 7 -22.12 -0.03 16.12
N ARG A 8 -23.19 -0.82 16.31
CA ARG A 8 -23.08 -2.29 16.28
C ARG A 8 -22.76 -2.80 14.87
N GLN A 9 -23.31 -2.18 13.85
CA GLN A 9 -23.04 -2.54 12.46
C GLN A 9 -21.61 -2.18 12.06
N ALA A 10 -21.11 -1.00 12.44
CA ALA A 10 -19.71 -0.60 12.28
C ALA A 10 -18.76 -1.58 13.01
N GLY A 11 -19.05 -1.95 14.25
CA GLY A 11 -18.24 -2.91 15.00
C GLY A 11 -18.16 -4.29 14.36
N ARG A 12 -19.26 -4.78 13.77
CA ARG A 12 -19.29 -6.06 13.02
C ARG A 12 -18.47 -5.97 11.72
N SER A 13 -18.54 -4.83 11.05
CA SER A 13 -17.75 -4.56 9.83
C SER A 13 -16.26 -4.54 10.14
N ILE A 14 -15.84 -3.85 11.21
CA ILE A 14 -14.45 -3.81 11.67
C ILE A 14 -13.92 -5.21 12.00
N ALA A 15 -14.70 -6.00 12.73
CA ALA A 15 -14.31 -7.37 13.11
C ALA A 15 -14.18 -8.28 11.87
N ALA A 16 -15.10 -8.18 10.91
CA ALA A 16 -15.04 -8.93 9.66
C ALA A 16 -13.84 -8.49 8.80
N ALA A 17 -13.54 -7.19 8.80
CA ALA A 17 -12.40 -6.62 8.13
C ALA A 17 -11.07 -7.07 8.73
N ALA A 18 -10.96 -7.04 10.06
CA ALA A 18 -9.79 -7.53 10.77
C ALA A 18 -9.56 -9.03 10.51
N ARG A 19 -10.63 -9.82 10.49
CA ARG A 19 -10.55 -11.26 10.18
C ARG A 19 -10.01 -11.51 8.78
N ARG A 20 -10.54 -10.82 7.74
CA ARG A 20 -10.03 -10.96 6.37
C ARG A 20 -8.58 -10.47 6.23
N MET A 21 -8.21 -9.39 6.91
CA MET A 21 -6.82 -8.94 6.96
C MET A 21 -5.91 -10.02 7.56
N MET A 22 -6.35 -10.69 8.62
CA MET A 22 -5.62 -11.82 9.22
C MET A 22 -5.56 -13.03 8.28
N GLU A 23 -6.60 -13.31 7.52
CA GLU A 23 -6.63 -14.37 6.50
C GLU A 23 -5.64 -14.08 5.38
N THR A 24 -5.67 -12.86 4.80
CA THR A 24 -4.70 -12.40 3.79
C THR A 24 -3.26 -12.42 4.33
N MET A 25 -3.05 -11.95 5.56
CA MET A 25 -1.75 -12.09 6.25
C MET A 25 -1.35 -13.55 6.43
N GLY A 26 -2.29 -14.42 6.78
CA GLY A 26 -2.08 -15.85 6.91
C GLY A 26 -1.66 -16.51 5.59
N GLU A 27 -2.26 -16.11 4.49
CA GLU A 27 -1.90 -16.57 3.15
C GLU A 27 -0.53 -16.05 2.73
N ILE A 28 -0.26 -14.76 2.86
CA ILE A 28 1.06 -14.18 2.60
C ILE A 28 2.12 -14.85 3.48
N THR A 29 1.83 -15.09 4.75
CA THR A 29 2.75 -15.74 5.68
C THR A 29 2.97 -17.23 5.33
N LYS A 30 1.92 -17.95 4.90
CA LYS A 30 2.03 -19.33 4.42
C LYS A 30 2.82 -19.42 3.11
N CYS A 31 2.61 -18.46 2.20
CA CYS A 31 3.38 -18.36 0.96
C CYS A 31 4.79 -17.80 1.18
N ALA A 32 5.03 -17.04 2.26
CA ALA A 32 6.32 -16.47 2.62
C ALA A 32 7.29 -17.49 3.25
N GLY A 33 7.31 -18.72 2.70
CA GLY A 33 8.32 -19.70 3.05
C GLY A 33 9.76 -19.19 2.80
N PRO A 34 10.77 -19.87 3.36
CA PRO A 34 12.18 -19.47 3.20
C PRO A 34 12.58 -19.18 1.75
N GLY A 35 12.03 -19.92 0.80
CA GLY A 35 12.27 -19.75 -0.64
C GLY A 35 11.78 -18.40 -1.19
N LEU A 36 10.64 -17.88 -0.75
CA LEU A 36 10.12 -16.59 -1.21
C LEU A 36 10.96 -15.42 -0.67
N ARG A 37 11.33 -15.47 0.61
CA ARG A 37 12.21 -14.47 1.23
C ARG A 37 13.56 -14.40 0.52
N GLU A 38 14.15 -15.54 0.20
CA GLU A 38 15.43 -15.59 -0.51
C GLU A 38 15.31 -15.05 -1.93
N ARG A 39 14.24 -15.36 -2.64
CA ARG A 39 13.98 -14.81 -3.98
C ARG A 39 13.82 -13.28 -3.97
N LEU A 40 13.30 -12.70 -2.89
CA LEU A 40 13.11 -11.25 -2.72
C LEU A 40 14.28 -10.58 -1.97
N ARG A 41 15.35 -11.30 -1.65
CA ARG A 41 16.49 -10.78 -0.88
C ARG A 41 17.17 -9.56 -1.52
N HIS A 42 17.07 -9.43 -2.83
CA HIS A 42 17.61 -8.31 -3.61
C HIS A 42 16.71 -7.07 -3.60
N VAL A 43 15.56 -7.11 -2.93
CA VAL A 43 14.62 -6.00 -2.86
C VAL A 43 14.81 -5.20 -1.57
N TYR A 44 14.97 -3.89 -1.71
CA TYR A 44 14.96 -2.90 -0.63
C TYR A 44 13.62 -2.18 -0.64
N TRP A 45 12.97 -2.08 0.53
CA TRP A 45 11.61 -1.60 0.64
C TRP A 45 11.55 -0.23 1.31
N VAL A 46 10.93 0.74 0.65
CA VAL A 46 10.75 2.10 1.16
C VAL A 46 9.25 2.40 1.24
N GLY A 47 8.67 2.14 2.41
CA GLY A 47 7.27 2.41 2.71
C GLY A 47 7.05 3.73 3.46
N GLY A 48 5.81 3.97 3.91
CA GLY A 48 5.47 5.09 4.79
C GLY A 48 4.45 6.07 4.23
N GLY A 49 4.20 7.14 4.98
CA GLY A 49 3.12 8.08 4.75
C GLY A 49 3.26 8.93 3.48
N SER A 50 2.13 9.43 2.99
CA SER A 50 2.11 10.42 1.90
C SER A 50 2.82 11.70 2.34
N GLY A 51 3.55 12.32 1.42
CA GLY A 51 4.34 13.52 1.71
C GLY A 51 5.67 13.27 2.43
N ALA A 52 6.06 12.01 2.69
CA ALA A 52 7.30 11.67 3.42
C ALA A 52 8.58 11.72 2.56
N GLY A 53 8.50 12.08 1.28
CA GLY A 53 9.69 12.18 0.41
C GLY A 53 10.20 10.83 -0.14
N LYS A 54 9.43 9.74 -0.02
CA LYS A 54 9.81 8.40 -0.52
C LYS A 54 10.38 8.39 -1.94
N PRO A 55 9.70 8.95 -2.96
CA PRO A 55 10.22 8.93 -4.32
C PRO A 55 11.56 9.65 -4.47
N THR A 56 11.76 10.74 -3.73
CA THR A 56 13.02 11.50 -3.75
C THR A 56 14.18 10.69 -3.18
N ILE A 57 13.94 10.01 -2.06
CA ILE A 57 14.95 9.16 -1.42
C ILE A 57 15.25 7.96 -2.29
N ALA A 58 14.21 7.29 -2.80
CA ALA A 58 14.38 6.11 -3.65
C ALA A 58 15.19 6.43 -4.91
N ARG A 59 14.89 7.54 -5.61
CA ARG A 59 15.65 7.97 -6.79
C ARG A 59 17.12 8.26 -6.47
N ARG A 60 17.40 8.97 -5.37
CA ARG A 60 18.78 9.23 -4.93
C ARG A 60 19.57 7.94 -4.66
N LEU A 61 18.91 6.93 -4.08
CA LEU A 61 19.55 5.63 -3.84
C LEU A 61 19.77 4.88 -5.16
N VAL A 62 18.81 4.92 -6.08
CA VAL A 62 18.95 4.37 -7.43
C VAL A 62 20.18 4.97 -8.14
N ASP A 63 20.26 6.31 -8.17
CA ASP A 63 21.35 7.02 -8.86
C ASP A 63 22.70 6.73 -8.21
N ARG A 64 22.75 6.69 -6.87
CA ARG A 64 23.98 6.48 -6.10
C ARG A 64 24.52 5.06 -6.20
N HIS A 65 23.64 4.07 -6.29
CA HIS A 65 24.01 2.66 -6.15
C HIS A 65 23.71 1.81 -7.39
N GLY A 66 23.26 2.42 -8.49
CA GLY A 66 22.94 1.71 -9.72
C GLY A 66 21.81 0.69 -9.56
N LEU A 67 20.80 1.02 -8.74
CA LEU A 67 19.68 0.13 -8.44
C LEU A 67 18.55 0.30 -9.46
N ARG A 68 17.60 -0.62 -9.47
CA ARG A 68 16.35 -0.50 -10.23
C ARG A 68 15.27 0.08 -9.35
N LEU A 69 14.51 1.05 -9.86
CA LEU A 69 13.32 1.58 -9.18
C LEU A 69 12.08 0.75 -9.54
N TYR A 70 11.31 0.38 -8.53
CA TYR A 70 9.95 -0.12 -8.66
C TYR A 70 9.02 0.77 -7.81
N ALA A 71 8.34 1.71 -8.48
CA ALA A 71 7.40 2.63 -7.84
C ALA A 71 5.99 2.03 -7.86
N THR A 72 5.44 1.70 -6.69
CA THR A 72 4.12 1.06 -6.60
C THR A 72 2.99 1.95 -7.09
N ASP A 73 3.14 3.27 -7.02
CA ASP A 73 2.16 4.23 -7.50
C ASP A 73 2.08 4.21 -9.04
N GLY A 74 3.20 3.99 -9.71
CA GLY A 74 3.27 3.93 -11.17
C GLY A 74 2.58 2.70 -11.80
N VAL A 75 2.38 1.64 -11.01
CA VAL A 75 1.75 0.39 -11.47
C VAL A 75 0.32 0.21 -10.94
N MET A 76 -0.23 1.20 -10.24
CA MET A 76 -1.57 1.09 -9.63
C MET A 76 -2.67 0.84 -10.64
N ALA A 77 -2.66 1.53 -11.77
CA ALA A 77 -3.68 1.37 -12.81
C ALA A 77 -3.62 -0.02 -13.46
N ASP A 78 -2.40 -0.53 -13.72
CA ASP A 78 -2.21 -1.89 -14.23
C ASP A 78 -2.70 -2.93 -13.21
N HIS A 79 -2.32 -2.79 -11.94
CA HIS A 79 -2.80 -3.69 -10.88
C HIS A 79 -4.33 -3.67 -10.74
N ALA A 80 -4.93 -2.49 -10.80
CA ALA A 80 -6.39 -2.37 -10.77
C ALA A 80 -7.06 -3.10 -11.94
N SER A 81 -6.49 -3.01 -13.14
CA SER A 81 -7.02 -3.69 -14.33
C SER A 81 -6.88 -5.22 -14.28
N ARG A 82 -5.87 -5.72 -13.57
CA ARG A 82 -5.63 -7.17 -13.36
C ARG A 82 -6.40 -7.75 -12.17
N SER A 83 -6.95 -6.90 -11.32
CA SER A 83 -7.72 -7.32 -10.14
C SER A 83 -9.14 -7.72 -10.53
N THR A 84 -9.68 -8.73 -9.85
CA THR A 84 -11.08 -9.14 -9.99
C THR A 84 -11.88 -8.77 -8.74
N PRO A 85 -13.23 -8.64 -8.82
CA PRO A 85 -14.06 -8.42 -7.63
C PRO A 85 -13.92 -9.51 -6.57
N ALA A 86 -13.53 -10.73 -6.96
CA ALA A 86 -13.29 -11.83 -6.04
C ALA A 86 -11.99 -11.63 -5.24
N ASP A 87 -10.92 -11.13 -5.90
CA ASP A 87 -9.60 -10.93 -5.30
C ASP A 87 -9.51 -9.59 -4.57
N SER A 88 -10.25 -8.57 -5.05
CA SER A 88 -10.18 -7.19 -4.59
C SER A 88 -11.57 -6.57 -4.46
N PRO A 89 -12.43 -7.06 -3.53
CA PRO A 89 -13.79 -6.59 -3.39
C PRO A 89 -13.88 -5.10 -2.98
N PHE A 90 -12.99 -4.63 -2.11
CA PHE A 90 -12.98 -3.22 -1.69
C PHE A 90 -12.50 -2.28 -2.80
N LEU A 91 -11.56 -2.71 -3.65
CA LEU A 91 -11.18 -1.95 -4.84
C LEU A 91 -12.36 -1.85 -5.80
N SER A 92 -13.09 -2.95 -6.00
CA SER A 92 -14.27 -2.98 -6.88
C SER A 92 -15.37 -2.06 -6.37
N GLU A 93 -15.65 -2.07 -5.06
CA GLU A 93 -16.59 -1.18 -4.41
C GLU A 93 -16.15 0.28 -4.54
N PHE A 94 -14.88 0.58 -4.25
CA PHE A 94 -14.30 1.92 -4.39
C PHE A 94 -14.36 2.43 -5.83
N ALA A 95 -14.11 1.57 -6.81
CA ALA A 95 -14.17 1.92 -8.23
C ALA A 95 -15.60 2.24 -8.70
N ALA A 96 -16.62 1.63 -8.09
CA ALA A 96 -18.03 1.88 -8.40
C ALA A 96 -18.56 3.21 -7.83
N MET A 97 -17.90 3.79 -6.81
CA MET A 97 -18.28 5.07 -6.20
C MET A 97 -17.97 6.24 -7.14
N ASP A 98 -18.78 7.29 -7.09
CA ASP A 98 -18.42 8.57 -7.71
C ASP A 98 -17.33 9.32 -6.90
N MET A 99 -16.84 10.44 -7.45
CA MET A 99 -15.73 11.19 -6.82
C MET A 99 -16.12 11.83 -5.49
N ASP A 100 -17.36 12.29 -5.35
CA ASP A 100 -17.82 12.91 -4.10
C ASP A 100 -18.04 11.84 -3.04
N GLU A 101 -18.56 10.68 -3.40
CA GLU A 101 -18.70 9.54 -2.51
C GLU A 101 -17.33 9.02 -2.05
N ARG A 102 -16.34 8.96 -2.94
CA ARG A 102 -14.97 8.52 -2.61
C ARG A 102 -14.29 9.43 -1.60
N TRP A 103 -14.42 10.77 -1.75
CA TRP A 103 -13.51 11.70 -1.10
C TRP A 103 -14.17 12.77 -0.23
N VAL A 104 -15.50 12.98 -0.32
CA VAL A 104 -16.21 14.08 0.33
C VAL A 104 -17.28 13.61 1.28
N SER A 105 -18.16 12.73 0.82
CA SER A 105 -19.42 12.38 1.52
C SER A 105 -19.23 11.41 2.69
N ARG A 106 -18.08 10.76 2.80
CA ARG A 106 -17.80 9.74 3.82
C ARG A 106 -16.92 10.30 4.93
N SER A 107 -17.09 9.79 6.16
CA SER A 107 -16.20 10.15 7.25
C SER A 107 -14.77 9.63 7.00
N PRO A 108 -13.73 10.29 7.53
CA PRO A 108 -12.36 9.81 7.43
C PRO A 108 -12.18 8.36 7.92
N GLU A 109 -12.93 7.97 8.97
CA GLU A 109 -12.89 6.63 9.54
C GLU A 109 -13.46 5.60 8.54
N ALA A 110 -14.60 5.90 7.92
CA ALA A 110 -15.19 5.04 6.89
C ALA A 110 -14.30 4.92 5.65
N MET A 111 -13.67 6.02 5.25
CA MET A 111 -12.69 6.01 4.15
C MET A 111 -11.49 5.13 4.48
N LEU A 112 -10.96 5.22 5.70
CA LEU A 112 -9.81 4.42 6.15
C LEU A 112 -10.17 2.93 6.23
N GLU A 113 -11.34 2.60 6.76
CA GLU A 113 -11.82 1.22 6.88
C GLU A 113 -11.98 0.52 5.54
N MET A 114 -12.43 1.24 4.52
CA MET A 114 -12.69 0.69 3.20
C MET A 114 -11.54 0.88 2.21
N PHE A 115 -10.44 1.49 2.63
CA PHE A 115 -9.33 1.75 1.71
C PHE A 115 -8.57 0.47 1.37
N HIS A 116 -8.88 -0.07 0.21
CA HIS A 116 -8.45 -1.37 -0.28
C HIS A 116 -6.93 -1.62 -0.17
N TRP A 117 -6.10 -0.60 -0.45
CA TRP A 117 -4.64 -0.75 -0.32
C TRP A 117 -4.16 -1.00 1.11
N PHE A 118 -4.82 -0.43 2.11
CA PHE A 118 -4.47 -0.68 3.52
C PHE A 118 -4.90 -2.06 3.99
N ARG A 119 -5.82 -2.69 3.27
CA ARG A 119 -6.24 -4.07 3.49
C ARG A 119 -5.36 -5.10 2.79
N GLY A 120 -4.37 -4.63 2.02
CA GLY A 120 -3.45 -5.49 1.29
C GLY A 120 -3.99 -5.98 -0.06
N GLU A 121 -5.15 -5.51 -0.51
CA GLU A 121 -5.64 -5.84 -1.85
C GLU A 121 -4.62 -5.39 -2.90
N GLY A 122 -4.34 -6.27 -3.86
CA GLY A 122 -3.34 -6.06 -4.90
C GLY A 122 -1.88 -6.12 -4.42
N PHE A 123 -1.58 -6.40 -3.13
CA PHE A 123 -0.20 -6.56 -2.68
C PHE A 123 0.48 -7.79 -3.29
N GLY A 124 -0.27 -8.87 -3.53
CA GLY A 124 0.22 -10.04 -4.24
C GLY A 124 0.76 -9.71 -5.64
N LEU A 125 0.13 -8.77 -6.36
CA LEU A 125 0.59 -8.33 -7.68
C LEU A 125 1.95 -7.60 -7.60
N ILE A 126 2.20 -6.84 -6.52
CA ILE A 126 3.51 -6.24 -6.27
C ILE A 126 4.58 -7.34 -6.09
N VAL A 127 4.26 -8.36 -5.30
CA VAL A 127 5.16 -9.50 -5.07
C VAL A 127 5.45 -10.23 -6.39
N ASP A 128 4.42 -10.51 -7.17
CA ASP A 128 4.54 -11.18 -8.47
C ASP A 128 5.41 -10.37 -9.46
N ASP A 129 5.21 -9.08 -9.52
CA ASP A 129 6.02 -8.20 -10.37
C ASP A 129 7.50 -8.22 -9.94
N LEU A 130 7.76 -8.10 -8.64
CA LEU A 130 9.14 -8.14 -8.11
C LEU A 130 9.82 -9.47 -8.34
N LEU A 131 9.08 -10.59 -8.28
CA LEU A 131 9.60 -11.93 -8.56
C LEU A 131 9.94 -12.17 -10.02
N ARG A 132 9.34 -11.40 -10.94
CA ARG A 132 9.67 -11.42 -12.39
C ARG A 132 10.89 -10.60 -12.73
N LEU A 133 11.29 -9.68 -11.86
CA LEU A 133 12.49 -8.87 -12.08
C LEU A 133 13.76 -9.71 -11.83
N PRO A 134 14.82 -9.50 -12.64
CA PRO A 134 16.11 -10.13 -12.37
C PRO A 134 16.70 -9.61 -11.06
N ALA A 135 17.41 -10.48 -10.35
CA ALA A 135 18.05 -10.14 -9.08
C ALA A 135 19.15 -9.07 -9.18
N ARG A 136 19.64 -8.80 -10.38
CA ARG A 136 20.64 -7.75 -10.64
C ARG A 136 20.22 -6.86 -11.81
N PRO A 137 20.33 -5.53 -11.67
CA PRO A 137 20.65 -4.81 -10.43
C PRO A 137 19.58 -5.03 -9.36
N ALA A 138 19.94 -4.88 -8.08
CA ALA A 138 19.00 -4.95 -6.99
C ALA A 138 17.90 -3.86 -7.12
N VAL A 139 16.75 -4.08 -6.49
CA VAL A 139 15.54 -3.27 -6.66
C VAL A 139 15.27 -2.44 -5.42
N ILE A 140 14.94 -1.16 -5.58
CA ILE A 140 14.23 -0.38 -4.57
C ILE A 140 12.74 -0.37 -4.93
N ALA A 141 11.93 -1.02 -4.12
CA ALA A 141 10.48 -0.91 -4.15
C ALA A 141 10.04 0.25 -3.23
N GLU A 142 9.31 1.24 -3.78
CA GLU A 142 8.83 2.37 -3.00
C GLU A 142 7.34 2.59 -3.17
N GLY A 143 6.67 3.06 -2.11
CA GLY A 143 5.28 3.49 -2.16
C GLY A 143 4.54 3.35 -0.83
N PHE A 144 3.33 3.94 -0.78
CA PHE A 144 2.49 3.91 0.42
C PHE A 144 1.79 2.55 0.63
N ARG A 145 1.69 1.72 -0.42
CA ARG A 145 1.12 0.37 -0.37
C ARG A 145 2.02 -0.63 0.37
N LEU A 146 3.29 -0.27 0.60
CA LEU A 146 4.28 -1.11 1.28
C LEU A 146 4.13 -0.97 2.79
N LEU A 147 3.12 -1.62 3.35
CA LEU A 147 2.83 -1.56 4.78
C LEU A 147 3.70 -2.53 5.58
N PRO A 148 4.08 -2.20 6.83
CA PRO A 148 4.96 -3.03 7.65
C PRO A 148 4.46 -4.48 7.79
N HIS A 149 3.16 -4.68 7.99
CA HIS A 149 2.56 -6.00 8.18
C HIS A 149 2.55 -6.84 6.90
N LEU A 150 2.54 -6.21 5.71
CA LEU A 150 2.59 -6.91 4.42
C LEU A 150 4.04 -7.25 4.03
N VAL A 151 4.96 -6.31 4.23
CA VAL A 151 6.36 -6.46 3.84
C VAL A 151 7.16 -7.29 4.84
N GLY A 152 6.91 -7.13 6.14
CA GLY A 152 7.68 -7.81 7.20
C GLY A 152 7.85 -9.31 7.01
N PRO A 153 6.79 -10.08 6.68
CA PRO A 153 6.89 -11.52 6.41
C PRO A 153 7.79 -11.89 5.23
N LEU A 154 8.04 -10.97 4.29
CA LEU A 154 8.83 -11.19 3.08
C LEU A 154 10.31 -10.86 3.24
N LEU A 155 10.71 -10.25 4.35
CA LEU A 155 12.09 -9.83 4.57
C LEU A 155 13.01 -11.02 4.84
N ALA A 156 14.02 -11.20 3.99
CA ALA A 156 15.16 -12.07 4.28
C ALA A 156 16.17 -11.39 5.23
N VAL A 157 16.26 -10.04 5.12
CA VAL A 157 17.14 -9.20 5.94
C VAL A 157 16.31 -8.05 6.51
N PRO A 158 16.16 -7.94 7.85
CA PRO A 158 15.34 -6.86 8.46
C PRO A 158 15.77 -5.45 8.04
N GLY A 159 17.07 -5.21 7.84
CA GLY A 159 17.61 -3.93 7.41
C GLY A 159 17.29 -3.53 5.96
N HIS A 160 16.63 -4.38 5.18
CA HIS A 160 16.21 -4.07 3.81
C HIS A 160 14.86 -3.33 3.73
N ALA A 161 14.28 -2.92 4.84
CA ALA A 161 13.03 -2.15 4.84
C ALA A 161 13.12 -0.92 5.74
N VAL A 162 12.53 0.18 5.28
CA VAL A 162 12.37 1.42 6.05
C VAL A 162 11.00 2.03 5.80
N TRP A 163 10.41 2.62 6.84
CA TRP A 163 9.15 3.35 6.75
C TRP A 163 9.35 4.80 7.16
N LEU A 164 9.07 5.71 6.22
CA LEU A 164 9.24 7.14 6.39
C LEU A 164 7.92 7.75 6.89
N LEU A 165 7.96 8.36 8.06
CA LEU A 165 6.83 9.07 8.65
C LEU A 165 7.15 10.57 8.68
N PRO A 166 6.42 11.40 7.92
CA PRO A 166 6.66 12.84 7.93
C PRO A 166 6.17 13.47 9.22
N THR A 167 6.88 14.45 9.74
CA THR A 167 6.32 15.31 10.77
C THR A 167 5.12 16.09 10.21
N PRO A 168 4.15 16.52 11.04
CA PRO A 168 3.00 17.29 10.58
C PRO A 168 3.37 18.54 9.78
N GLY A 169 4.41 19.26 10.21
CA GLY A 169 4.91 20.46 9.52
C GLY A 169 5.51 20.14 8.16
N PHE A 170 6.36 19.11 8.08
CA PHE A 170 6.95 18.67 6.80
C PHE A 170 5.88 18.20 5.83
N ARG A 171 4.89 17.42 6.31
CA ARG A 171 3.78 16.94 5.50
C ARG A 171 2.97 18.09 4.92
N ARG A 172 2.64 19.11 5.73
CA ARG A 172 1.91 20.29 5.28
C ARG A 172 2.68 21.01 4.18
N ALA A 173 3.95 21.34 4.41
CA ALA A 173 4.80 22.00 3.43
C ALA A 173 4.92 21.19 2.12
N ALA A 174 5.01 19.85 2.20
CA ALA A 174 5.07 18.97 1.04
C ALA A 174 3.77 18.98 0.22
N PHE A 175 2.61 19.11 0.86
CA PHE A 175 1.32 19.24 0.16
C PHE A 175 1.15 20.65 -0.43
N ASP A 176 1.47 21.68 0.30
CA ASP A 176 1.40 23.08 -0.17
C ASP A 176 2.26 23.29 -1.42
N SER A 177 3.43 22.65 -1.48
CA SER A 177 4.33 22.73 -2.65
C SER A 177 3.82 21.99 -3.89
N ARG A 178 2.82 21.10 -3.77
CA ARG A 178 2.24 20.32 -4.87
C ARG A 178 0.98 20.90 -5.47
N GLY A 179 0.49 22.02 -4.95
CA GLY A 179 -0.78 22.61 -5.34
C GLY A 179 -1.96 22.17 -4.46
N SER A 180 -3.17 22.54 -4.85
CA SER A 180 -4.37 22.22 -4.07
C SER A 180 -4.66 20.72 -4.05
N LEU A 181 -5.33 20.24 -2.99
CA LEU A 181 -5.79 18.84 -2.90
C LEU A 181 -6.63 18.39 -4.11
N ARG A 182 -7.31 19.31 -4.78
CA ARG A 182 -8.07 19.04 -6.02
C ARG A 182 -7.19 18.71 -7.22
N GLU A 183 -5.96 19.22 -7.26
CA GLU A 183 -4.99 18.91 -8.33
C GLU A 183 -4.26 17.60 -8.06
N ILE A 184 -4.16 17.18 -6.79
CA ILE A 184 -3.49 15.93 -6.39
C ILE A 184 -4.41 14.72 -6.60
N ALA A 185 -5.74 14.92 -6.56
CA ALA A 185 -6.75 13.85 -6.70
C ALA A 185 -7.19 13.58 -8.15
N ARG A 186 -6.68 14.32 -9.13
CA ARG A 186 -6.87 14.10 -10.57
C ARG A 186 -5.72 13.26 -11.13
#